data_0fd1e97cfc4efa39472c9e2b1ca6cc35
#
_entry.id   0fd1e97cfc4efa39472c9e2b1ca6cc35
#
_cell.length_a   1.000
_cell.length_b   1.000
_cell.length_c   1.000
_cell.angle_alpha   90.00
_cell.angle_beta   90.00
_cell.angle_gamma   90.00
#
_symmetry.space_group_name_H-M   'P 1'
#
loop_
_entity.id
_entity.type
_entity.pdbx_description
1 polymer ?
#
loop_
_entity_poly.entity_id
_entity_poly.type
_entity_poly.pdbx_seq_one_letter_code
_entity_poly.pdbx_strand_id
1 'polypeptide(L)'
;MMLGPLYVMMTASVLDSYVESTERIQPNQANNYENTHGGEIVRLMDELAAVAAMTVAGETCVTAHISSVDFRNPIPVGHVAELSAYVYDTGGSSLEVRVDVESRNPREDEAVPTTAACFTMVAVGEDGDPVEVPAVVPETDRGERLVEAAPC
;
A
#
# COMPACT_ATOMS: atom_id res chain seq x y z
N MET A 1 13.72 -8.99 33.62
CA MET A 1 13.65 -9.31 32.20
C MET A 1 12.45 -8.63 31.57
N MET A 2 12.68 -7.86 30.56
CA MET A 2 11.66 -7.00 29.97
C MET A 2 11.11 -7.56 28.67
N LEU A 3 11.00 -8.88 28.57
CA LEU A 3 10.48 -9.52 27.35
C LEU A 3 9.01 -9.19 27.10
N GLY A 4 8.20 -9.07 28.16
CA GLY A 4 6.77 -8.77 27.99
C GLY A 4 6.50 -7.47 27.26
N PRO A 5 7.01 -6.32 27.72
CA PRO A 5 6.84 -5.05 27.01
C PRO A 5 7.43 -5.06 25.61
N LEU A 6 8.62 -5.63 25.44
CA LEU A 6 9.25 -5.74 24.11
C LEU A 6 8.41 -6.60 23.18
N TYR A 7 7.87 -7.72 23.70
CA TYR A 7 7.05 -8.60 22.90
C TYR A 7 5.78 -7.88 22.39
N VAL A 8 5.11 -7.12 23.26
CA VAL A 8 3.94 -6.34 22.89
C VAL A 8 4.27 -5.36 21.75
N MET A 9 5.47 -4.75 21.80
CA MET A 9 5.93 -3.83 20.77
C MET A 9 6.31 -4.52 19.45
N MET A 10 6.40 -5.86 19.45
CA MET A 10 6.73 -6.65 18.27
C MET A 10 5.49 -7.05 17.47
N THR A 11 4.34 -6.48 17.78
CA THR A 11 3.11 -6.69 17.02
C THR A 11 2.50 -5.37 16.61
N ALA A 12 1.80 -5.37 15.48
CA ALA A 12 1.07 -4.21 14.98
C ALA A 12 -0.27 -4.67 14.41
N SER A 13 -1.26 -3.79 14.47
CA SER A 13 -2.59 -4.08 13.93
C SER A 13 -2.62 -3.83 12.42
N VAL A 14 -3.30 -4.69 11.66
CA VAL A 14 -3.56 -4.47 10.23
C VAL A 14 -4.21 -3.10 10.02
N LEU A 15 -5.22 -2.75 10.82
CA LEU A 15 -5.91 -1.47 10.68
C LEU A 15 -5.01 -0.27 10.93
N ASP A 16 -4.04 -0.38 11.83
CA ASP A 16 -3.11 0.71 12.09
C ASP A 16 -2.19 0.99 10.89
N SER A 17 -2.04 0.02 9.99
CA SER A 17 -1.27 0.19 8.76
C SER A 17 -2.10 0.77 7.62
N TYR A 18 -3.42 0.86 7.77
CA TYR A 18 -4.31 1.31 6.70
C TYR A 18 -4.11 2.80 6.43
N VAL A 19 -3.76 3.13 5.20
CA VAL A 19 -3.51 4.50 4.76
C VAL A 19 -4.23 4.76 3.44
N GLU A 20 -4.62 6.01 3.23
CA GLU A 20 -5.32 6.44 2.04
C GLU A 20 -4.66 7.68 1.45
N SER A 21 -4.80 7.85 0.15
CA SER A 21 -4.30 9.02 -0.58
C SER A 21 -5.26 9.35 -1.70
N THR A 22 -5.43 10.62 -2.00
CA THR A 22 -6.21 11.11 -3.12
C THR A 22 -5.33 12.01 -3.97
N GLU A 23 -5.13 11.62 -5.23
CA GLU A 23 -4.27 12.34 -6.16
C GLU A 23 -5.07 12.80 -7.37
N ARG A 24 -5.08 14.10 -7.62
CA ARG A 24 -5.71 14.63 -8.84
C ARG A 24 -4.72 14.49 -9.99
N ILE A 25 -5.15 13.84 -11.07
CA ILE A 25 -4.26 13.56 -12.20
C ILE A 25 -4.07 14.81 -13.05
N GLN A 26 -2.80 15.20 -13.25
CA GLN A 26 -2.39 16.37 -14.00
C GLN A 26 -2.00 15.98 -15.43
N PRO A 27 -2.01 16.94 -16.39
CA PRO A 27 -1.66 16.65 -17.78
C PRO A 27 -0.27 16.03 -17.97
N ASN A 28 0.71 16.38 -17.12
CA ASN A 28 2.07 15.81 -17.22
C ASN A 28 2.17 14.38 -16.71
N GLN A 29 1.09 13.82 -16.17
CA GLN A 29 1.02 12.44 -15.73
C GLN A 29 0.31 11.56 -16.77
N ALA A 30 -0.10 12.13 -17.89
CA ALA A 30 -0.93 11.47 -18.88
C ALA A 30 -0.18 11.03 -20.14
N ASN A 31 -0.75 10.03 -20.80
CA ASN A 31 -0.31 9.57 -22.11
C ASN A 31 -0.98 10.37 -23.24
N ASN A 32 -0.75 9.96 -24.49
CA ASN A 32 -1.32 10.61 -25.67
C ASN A 32 -2.86 10.56 -25.74
N TYR A 33 -3.48 9.70 -24.96
CA TYR A 33 -4.94 9.53 -24.93
C TYR A 33 -5.59 10.27 -23.76
N GLU A 34 -4.84 11.15 -23.10
CA GLU A 34 -5.30 11.91 -21.93
C GLU A 34 -5.70 11.03 -20.74
N ASN A 35 -5.12 9.85 -20.65
CA ASN A 35 -5.25 8.95 -19.51
C ASN A 35 -3.93 8.85 -18.79
N THR A 36 -3.99 8.60 -17.48
CA THR A 36 -2.79 8.47 -16.65
C THR A 36 -1.90 7.33 -17.17
N HIS A 37 -0.59 7.60 -17.27
CA HIS A 37 0.38 6.55 -17.58
C HIS A 37 0.31 5.44 -16.53
N GLY A 38 0.35 4.17 -16.98
CA GLY A 38 0.39 3.03 -16.06
C GLY A 38 1.53 3.11 -15.08
N GLY A 39 2.72 3.53 -15.54
CA GLY A 39 3.87 3.72 -14.67
C GLY A 39 3.65 4.78 -13.60
N GLU A 40 2.88 5.82 -13.90
CA GLU A 40 2.54 6.86 -12.92
C GLU A 40 1.61 6.30 -11.84
N ILE A 41 0.64 5.46 -12.24
CA ILE A 41 -0.24 4.80 -11.27
C ILE A 41 0.58 3.90 -10.33
N VAL A 42 1.49 3.12 -10.90
CA VAL A 42 2.36 2.23 -10.11
C VAL A 42 3.26 3.05 -9.17
N ARG A 43 3.76 4.21 -9.63
CA ARG A 43 4.56 5.09 -8.77
C ARG A 43 3.77 5.56 -7.55
N LEU A 44 2.51 5.97 -7.75
CA LEU A 44 1.64 6.38 -6.66
C LEU A 44 1.35 5.22 -5.71
N MET A 45 1.14 4.03 -6.25
CA MET A 45 0.91 2.83 -5.46
C MET A 45 2.13 2.48 -4.62
N ASP A 46 3.31 2.56 -5.22
CA ASP A 46 4.58 2.26 -4.55
C ASP A 46 4.84 3.22 -3.38
N GLU A 47 4.59 4.51 -3.58
CA GLU A 47 4.72 5.50 -2.51
C GLU A 47 3.81 5.19 -1.32
N LEU A 48 2.55 4.86 -1.59
CA LEU A 48 1.60 4.57 -0.52
C LEU A 48 1.91 3.24 0.17
N ALA A 49 2.37 2.24 -0.60
CA ALA A 49 2.81 0.97 -0.03
C ALA A 49 3.97 1.19 0.95
N ALA A 50 4.91 2.07 0.60
CA ALA A 50 6.02 2.41 1.47
C ALA A 50 5.54 3.06 2.78
N VAL A 51 4.54 3.95 2.70
CA VAL A 51 3.98 4.59 3.89
C VAL A 51 3.34 3.55 4.80
N ALA A 52 2.52 2.64 4.25
CA ALA A 52 1.90 1.57 5.04
C ALA A 52 2.96 0.68 5.71
N ALA A 53 3.97 0.27 4.94
CA ALA A 53 5.05 -0.59 5.44
C ALA A 53 5.84 0.10 6.56
N MET A 54 6.23 1.36 6.35
CA MET A 54 6.99 2.12 7.33
C MET A 54 6.20 2.39 8.61
N THR A 55 4.88 2.50 8.51
CA THR A 55 4.00 2.66 9.67
C THR A 55 4.10 1.45 10.59
N VAL A 56 4.19 0.26 10.03
CA VAL A 56 4.36 -0.99 10.80
C VAL A 56 5.81 -1.15 11.25
N ALA A 57 6.76 -0.98 10.34
CA ALA A 57 8.16 -1.30 10.59
C ALA A 57 8.87 -0.30 11.50
N GLY A 58 8.50 0.98 11.44
CA GLY A 58 9.24 2.03 12.12
C GLY A 58 10.63 2.26 11.53
N GLU A 59 10.88 1.74 10.34
CA GLU A 59 12.16 1.77 9.64
C GLU A 59 11.93 2.13 8.18
N THR A 60 12.98 2.51 7.47
CA THR A 60 12.91 2.69 6.02
C THR A 60 12.55 1.36 5.36
N CYS A 61 11.61 1.40 4.43
CA CYS A 61 11.24 0.21 3.66
C CYS A 61 11.48 0.44 2.18
N VAL A 62 11.98 -0.60 1.51
CA VAL A 62 12.24 -0.57 0.07
C VAL A 62 11.39 -1.61 -0.62
N THR A 63 11.06 -1.37 -1.88
CA THR A 63 10.25 -2.27 -2.68
C THR A 63 11.12 -3.41 -3.21
N ALA A 64 10.75 -4.64 -2.89
CA ALA A 64 11.45 -5.83 -3.35
C ALA A 64 10.73 -6.52 -4.50
N HIS A 65 9.40 -6.47 -4.52
CA HIS A 65 8.60 -7.17 -5.53
C HIS A 65 7.22 -6.53 -5.65
N ILE A 66 6.70 -6.50 -6.86
CA ILE A 66 5.33 -6.07 -7.13
C ILE A 66 4.65 -7.22 -7.88
N SER A 67 3.55 -7.70 -7.35
CA SER A 67 2.79 -8.78 -7.96
C SER A 67 1.94 -8.26 -9.12
N SER A 68 1.31 -9.17 -9.84
CA SER A 68 0.42 -8.91 -10.99
C SER A 68 -0.33 -7.58 -10.90
N VAL A 69 -0.03 -6.67 -11.83
CA VAL A 69 -0.71 -5.38 -11.93
C VAL A 69 -1.52 -5.38 -13.23
N ASP A 70 -2.84 -5.35 -13.08
CA ASP A 70 -3.75 -5.27 -14.22
C ASP A 70 -4.50 -3.94 -14.19
N PHE A 71 -4.51 -3.25 -15.31
CA PHE A 71 -5.21 -1.98 -15.43
C PHE A 71 -6.57 -2.24 -16.09
N ARG A 72 -7.61 -2.23 -15.28
CA ARG A 72 -8.97 -2.57 -15.73
C ARG A 72 -9.73 -1.39 -16.31
N ASN A 73 -9.45 -0.20 -15.78
CA ASN A 73 -10.10 1.03 -16.21
C ASN A 73 -9.08 2.15 -16.23
N PRO A 74 -9.17 3.11 -17.17
CA PRO A 74 -8.27 4.25 -17.21
C PRO A 74 -8.61 5.28 -16.12
N ILE A 75 -7.65 6.13 -15.81
CA ILE A 75 -7.88 7.30 -14.98
C ILE A 75 -7.64 8.53 -15.84
N PRO A 76 -8.72 9.18 -16.33
CA PRO A 76 -8.58 10.37 -17.18
C PRO A 76 -7.93 11.55 -16.45
N VAL A 77 -7.27 12.42 -17.21
CA VAL A 77 -6.78 13.70 -16.68
C VAL A 77 -7.93 14.48 -16.05
N GLY A 78 -7.68 15.05 -14.88
CA GLY A 78 -8.67 15.80 -14.13
C GLY A 78 -9.51 14.96 -13.17
N HIS A 79 -9.50 13.63 -13.35
CA HIS A 79 -10.07 12.74 -12.36
C HIS A 79 -9.10 12.57 -11.19
N VAL A 80 -9.58 11.98 -10.11
CA VAL A 80 -8.74 11.66 -8.97
C VAL A 80 -8.49 10.16 -8.91
N ALA A 81 -7.26 9.79 -8.56
CA ALA A 81 -6.93 8.44 -8.17
C ALA A 81 -7.08 8.36 -6.66
N GLU A 82 -7.96 7.48 -6.21
CA GLU A 82 -8.14 7.22 -4.77
C GLU A 82 -7.44 5.92 -4.45
N LEU A 83 -6.43 6.01 -3.59
CA LEU A 83 -5.59 4.86 -3.25
C LEU A 83 -5.78 4.49 -1.80
N SER A 84 -5.72 3.20 -1.52
CA SER A 84 -5.66 2.68 -0.16
C SER A 84 -4.61 1.59 -0.09
N ALA A 85 -3.94 1.48 1.05
CA ALA A 85 -2.92 0.46 1.25
C ALA A 85 -2.92 0.00 2.70
N TYR A 86 -2.59 -1.27 2.91
CA TYR A 86 -2.44 -1.82 4.25
C TYR A 86 -1.53 -3.04 4.23
N VAL A 87 -0.83 -3.25 5.33
CA VAL A 87 0.02 -4.43 5.52
C VAL A 87 -0.86 -5.58 5.99
N TYR A 88 -0.84 -6.69 5.25
CA TYR A 88 -1.69 -7.84 5.60
C TYR A 88 -0.89 -9.05 6.08
N ASP A 89 0.41 -9.07 5.87
CA ASP A 89 1.28 -10.15 6.33
C ASP A 89 2.70 -9.65 6.51
N THR A 90 3.45 -10.29 7.40
CA THR A 90 4.84 -9.94 7.66
C THR A 90 5.69 -11.21 7.77
N GLY A 91 6.92 -11.14 7.24
CA GLY A 91 7.96 -12.14 7.48
C GLY A 91 8.93 -11.62 8.55
N GLY A 92 10.18 -12.07 8.52
CA GLY A 92 11.20 -11.56 9.43
C GLY A 92 11.52 -10.10 9.20
N SER A 93 11.82 -9.72 7.96
CA SER A 93 12.14 -8.35 7.55
C SER A 93 11.24 -7.85 6.42
N SER A 94 10.30 -8.67 5.97
CA SER A 94 9.42 -8.35 4.85
C SER A 94 8.00 -8.00 5.31
N LEU A 95 7.33 -7.17 4.52
CA LEU A 95 5.95 -6.78 4.75
C LEU A 95 5.21 -6.91 3.41
N GLU A 96 4.08 -7.60 3.44
CA GLU A 96 3.20 -7.73 2.27
C GLU A 96 2.11 -6.67 2.36
N VAL A 97 2.04 -5.82 1.35
CA VAL A 97 1.13 -4.66 1.33
C VAL A 97 0.16 -4.80 0.18
N ARG A 98 -1.13 -4.72 0.47
CA ARG A 98 -2.17 -4.62 -0.56
C ARG A 98 -2.40 -3.16 -0.89
N VAL A 99 -2.41 -2.83 -2.18
CA VAL A 99 -2.75 -1.48 -2.65
C VAL A 99 -3.89 -1.57 -3.64
N ASP A 100 -4.93 -0.79 -3.43
CA ASP A 100 -6.08 -0.67 -4.32
C ASP A 100 -6.17 0.76 -4.84
N VAL A 101 -6.55 0.90 -6.12
CA VAL A 101 -6.73 2.20 -6.77
C VAL A 101 -8.10 2.26 -7.43
N GLU A 102 -8.81 3.34 -7.17
CA GLU A 102 -10.07 3.65 -7.83
C GLU A 102 -9.96 5.01 -8.53
N SER A 103 -10.73 5.18 -9.61
CA SER A 103 -10.84 6.44 -10.33
C SER A 103 -12.18 7.07 -10.01
N ARG A 104 -12.19 8.37 -9.75
CA ARG A 104 -13.42 9.11 -9.52
C ARG A 104 -13.35 10.48 -10.18
N ASN A 105 -14.44 10.87 -10.86
CA ASN A 105 -14.60 12.26 -11.25
C ASN A 105 -14.85 13.06 -9.97
N PRO A 106 -14.03 14.08 -9.65
CA PRO A 106 -14.18 14.79 -8.37
C PRO A 106 -15.52 15.48 -8.19
N ARG A 107 -16.28 15.66 -9.26
CA ARG A 107 -17.63 16.26 -9.20
C ARG A 107 -18.73 15.21 -8.98
N GLU A 108 -18.37 13.95 -8.86
CA GLU A 108 -19.30 12.84 -8.71
C GLU A 108 -18.90 11.99 -7.50
N ASP A 109 -19.85 11.20 -7.00
CA ASP A 109 -19.60 10.33 -5.84
C ASP A 109 -19.14 8.93 -6.22
N GLU A 110 -19.43 8.50 -7.46
CA GLU A 110 -19.13 7.14 -7.90
C GLU A 110 -17.66 6.95 -8.23
N ALA A 111 -17.05 5.93 -7.62
CA ALA A 111 -15.68 5.53 -7.91
C ALA A 111 -15.67 4.24 -8.71
N VAL A 112 -14.70 4.09 -9.61
CA VAL A 112 -14.55 2.92 -10.47
C VAL A 112 -13.23 2.23 -10.14
N PRO A 113 -13.24 0.93 -9.78
CA PRO A 113 -12.00 0.19 -9.54
C PRO A 113 -11.09 0.22 -10.77
N THR A 114 -9.83 0.56 -10.59
CA THR A 114 -8.86 0.70 -11.67
C THR A 114 -7.83 -0.41 -11.66
N THR A 115 -7.16 -0.60 -10.52
CA THR A 115 -6.14 -1.64 -10.38
C THR A 115 -5.95 -1.99 -8.92
N ALA A 116 -5.32 -3.13 -8.69
CA ALA A 116 -4.87 -3.56 -7.38
C ALA A 116 -3.58 -4.36 -7.55
N ALA A 117 -2.74 -4.35 -6.55
CA ALA A 117 -1.51 -5.13 -6.54
C ALA A 117 -1.05 -5.38 -5.11
N CYS A 118 -0.16 -6.36 -4.96
CA CYS A 118 0.50 -6.64 -3.71
C CYS A 118 1.98 -6.29 -3.84
N PHE A 119 2.48 -5.54 -2.87
CA PHE A 119 3.86 -5.10 -2.83
C PHE A 119 4.58 -5.84 -1.71
N THR A 120 5.72 -6.43 -2.02
CA THR A 120 6.61 -6.96 -0.99
C THR A 120 7.62 -5.88 -0.66
N MET A 121 7.56 -5.37 0.54
CA MET A 121 8.47 -4.35 1.05
C MET A 121 9.45 -5.00 2.02
N VAL A 122 10.66 -4.47 2.12
CA VAL A 122 11.67 -4.96 3.06
C VAL A 122 12.15 -3.79 3.90
N ALA A 123 12.12 -3.97 5.22
CA ALA A 123 12.64 -2.97 6.15
C ALA A 123 14.16 -3.05 6.17
N VAL A 124 14.82 -1.89 6.09
CA VAL A 124 16.28 -1.81 6.06
C VAL A 124 16.77 -0.80 7.10
N GLY A 125 17.93 -1.08 7.68
CA GLY A 125 18.60 -0.18 8.59
C GLY A 125 19.43 0.87 7.84
N GLU A 126 20.16 1.69 8.61
CA GLU A 126 21.00 2.76 8.05
C GLU A 126 22.07 2.24 7.08
N ASP A 127 22.56 1.02 7.31
CA ASP A 127 23.56 0.38 6.45
C ASP A 127 22.95 -0.29 5.21
N GLY A 128 21.62 -0.27 5.09
CA GLY A 128 20.91 -0.91 3.99
C GLY A 128 20.64 -2.40 4.19
N ASP A 129 21.04 -2.97 5.30
CA ASP A 129 20.78 -4.38 5.59
C ASP A 129 19.36 -4.57 6.13
N PRO A 130 18.70 -5.71 5.80
CA PRO A 130 17.37 -6.00 6.33
C PRO A 130 17.32 -6.02 7.86
N VAL A 131 16.24 -5.49 8.42
CA VAL A 131 16.00 -5.50 9.87
C VAL A 131 14.65 -6.14 10.17
N GLU A 132 14.52 -6.70 11.38
CA GLU A 132 13.27 -7.34 11.79
C GLU A 132 12.13 -6.35 11.90
N VAL A 133 10.93 -6.82 11.57
CA VAL A 133 9.70 -6.04 11.67
C VAL A 133 8.74 -6.69 12.68
N PRO A 134 7.86 -5.88 13.30
CA PRO A 134 6.81 -6.42 14.15
C PRO A 134 5.88 -7.32 13.32
N ALA A 135 5.34 -8.36 13.94
CA ALA A 135 4.32 -9.18 13.30
C ALA A 135 3.02 -8.37 13.18
N VAL A 136 2.41 -8.36 12.01
CA VAL A 136 1.10 -7.74 11.85
C VAL A 136 0.02 -8.76 12.22
N VAL A 137 -1.00 -8.29 12.94
CA VAL A 137 -2.13 -9.13 13.40
C VAL A 137 -3.44 -8.41 13.08
N PRO A 138 -4.51 -9.15 12.75
CA PRO A 138 -5.78 -8.53 12.34
C PRO A 138 -6.52 -7.81 13.48
N GLU A 139 -6.45 -8.27 14.71
CA GLU A 139 -7.04 -7.71 15.93
C GLU A 139 -8.55 -7.37 15.91
N THR A 140 -9.11 -6.99 14.78
CA THR A 140 -10.51 -6.58 14.64
C THR A 140 -11.19 -7.37 13.53
N ASP A 141 -12.52 -7.37 13.51
CA ASP A 141 -13.30 -8.01 12.45
C ASP A 141 -12.97 -7.38 11.10
N ARG A 142 -12.81 -6.05 11.06
CA ARG A 142 -12.44 -5.36 9.83
C ARG A 142 -11.02 -5.75 9.40
N GLY A 143 -10.09 -5.86 10.34
CA GLY A 143 -8.73 -6.31 10.06
C GLY A 143 -8.72 -7.73 9.47
N GLU A 144 -9.53 -8.62 10.00
CA GLU A 144 -9.65 -9.98 9.46
C GLU A 144 -10.19 -9.99 8.03
N ARG A 145 -11.20 -9.18 7.74
CA ARG A 145 -11.74 -9.05 6.38
C ARG A 145 -10.71 -8.51 5.41
N LEU A 146 -9.91 -7.54 5.83
CA LEU A 146 -8.83 -6.98 5.00
C LEU A 146 -7.77 -8.03 4.69
N VAL A 147 -7.38 -8.84 5.68
CA VAL A 147 -6.40 -9.91 5.48
C VAL A 147 -6.94 -10.96 4.48
N GLU A 148 -8.20 -11.35 4.61
CA GLU A 148 -8.81 -12.32 3.69
C GLU A 148 -8.89 -11.79 2.26
N ALA A 149 -9.15 -10.50 2.09
CA ALA A 149 -9.30 -9.88 0.77
C ALA A 149 -7.97 -9.55 0.10
N ALA A 150 -6.88 -9.52 0.86
CA ALA A 150 -5.61 -8.95 0.41
C ALA A 150 -4.84 -9.75 -0.63
N PRO A 151 -4.70 -11.07 -0.54
CA PRO A 151 -3.76 -11.80 -1.38
C PRO A 151 -4.00 -11.59 -2.88
N CYS A 152 -2.91 -11.45 -3.62
CA CYS A 152 -2.92 -11.25 -5.07
C CYS A 152 -2.70 -12.55 -5.84
#